data_0f3d69cff1cbfb841528403cac4eaf79
#
_entry.id   0f3d69cff1cbfb841528403cac4eaf79
#
_cell.length_a   1.000
_cell.length_b   1.000
_cell.length_c   1.000
_cell.angle_alpha   90.00
_cell.angle_beta   90.00
_cell.angle_gamma   90.00
#
_symmetry.space_group_name_H-M   'P 1'
#
loop_
_entity.id
_entity.type
_entity.pdbx_description
1 polymer ?
#
loop_
_entity_poly.entity_id
_entity_poly.type
_entity_poly.pdbx_seq_one_letter_code
_entity_poly.pdbx_strand_id
1 'polypeptide(L)'
;MTTTVLNIIITGLIMGGIYALISVGLSMQYGVARILNIAHGEFIMVGAFITWMLFTNHLLNPLYSLAIAGPFLFFIGYVVHRFLFKTLKDRSPSLPAFEGNSILLAFGIMFIIQSLAMVIWGTQIQGYSFMAYSVYLGSIRFSANRLVLLAFAVAICL
;
A
#
# COMPACT_ATOMS: atom_id res chain seq x y z
N MET A 1 29.52 4.61 -18.21
CA MET A 1 28.22 5.14 -18.69
C MET A 1 27.15 4.05 -18.88
N THR A 2 27.41 2.95 -19.57
CA THR A 2 26.46 1.86 -19.77
C THR A 2 25.91 1.25 -18.48
N THR A 3 26.75 1.01 -17.47
CA THR A 3 26.33 0.47 -16.16
C THR A 3 25.40 1.42 -15.39
N THR A 4 25.63 2.74 -15.48
CA THR A 4 24.79 3.76 -14.83
C THR A 4 23.41 3.81 -15.48
N VAL A 5 23.33 3.80 -16.81
CA VAL A 5 22.07 3.79 -17.56
C VAL A 5 21.27 2.53 -17.23
N LEU A 6 21.92 1.38 -17.19
CA LEU A 6 21.29 0.10 -16.87
C LEU A 6 20.74 0.08 -15.43
N ASN A 7 21.48 0.62 -14.46
CA ASN A 7 21.00 0.77 -13.07
C ASN A 7 19.76 1.67 -12.97
N ILE A 8 19.74 2.77 -13.72
CA ILE A 8 18.58 3.68 -13.73
C ILE A 8 17.35 2.97 -14.30
N ILE A 9 17.49 2.27 -15.44
CA ILE A 9 16.38 1.54 -16.07
C ILE A 9 15.81 0.48 -15.11
N ILE A 10 16.67 -0.32 -14.49
CA ILE A 10 16.22 -1.40 -13.61
C ILE A 10 15.59 -0.83 -12.32
N THR A 11 16.18 0.21 -11.75
CA THR A 11 15.57 0.88 -10.57
C THR A 11 14.23 1.48 -10.93
N GLY A 12 14.11 2.10 -12.10
CA GLY A 12 12.85 2.61 -12.63
C GLY A 12 11.79 1.51 -12.83
N LEU A 13 12.20 0.36 -13.37
CA LEU A 13 11.31 -0.80 -13.56
C LEU A 13 10.79 -1.34 -12.22
N ILE A 14 11.65 -1.45 -11.22
CA ILE A 14 11.27 -1.90 -9.86
C ILE A 14 10.28 -0.92 -9.22
N MET A 15 10.55 0.39 -9.30
CA MET A 15 9.62 1.41 -8.80
C MET A 15 8.31 1.40 -9.57
N GLY A 16 8.37 1.25 -10.90
CA GLY A 16 7.19 1.10 -11.74
C GLY A 16 6.32 -0.11 -11.36
N GLY A 17 6.94 -1.23 -10.99
CA GLY A 17 6.23 -2.42 -10.49
C GLY A 17 5.47 -2.15 -9.18
N ILE A 18 6.06 -1.40 -8.24
CA ILE A 18 5.39 -1.00 -7.00
C ILE A 18 4.19 -0.09 -7.29
N TYR A 19 4.37 0.91 -8.15
CA TYR A 19 3.27 1.79 -8.55
C TYR A 19 2.18 1.07 -9.32
N ALA A 20 2.53 0.09 -10.16
CA ALA A 20 1.55 -0.75 -10.84
C ALA A 20 0.69 -1.53 -9.85
N LEU A 21 1.29 -2.13 -8.82
CA LEU A 21 0.57 -2.85 -7.77
C LEU A 21 -0.42 -1.96 -7.02
N ILE A 22 0.01 -0.73 -6.65
CA ILE A 22 -0.86 0.26 -6.00
C ILE A 22 -2.01 0.66 -6.94
N SER A 23 -1.71 0.88 -8.21
CA SER A 23 -2.68 1.29 -9.23
C SER A 23 -3.72 0.20 -9.51
N VAL A 24 -3.33 -1.07 -9.52
CA VAL A 24 -4.27 -2.20 -9.67
C VAL A 24 -5.27 -2.19 -8.51
N GLY A 25 -4.82 -2.03 -7.26
CA GLY A 25 -5.71 -1.95 -6.11
C GLY A 25 -6.72 -0.80 -6.22
N LEU A 26 -6.27 0.39 -6.61
CA LEU A 26 -7.14 1.56 -6.80
C LEU A 26 -8.12 1.35 -7.97
N SER A 27 -7.63 0.79 -9.07
CA SER A 27 -8.45 0.50 -10.27
C SER A 27 -9.55 -0.52 -9.97
N MET A 28 -9.26 -1.53 -9.17
CA MET A 28 -10.27 -2.51 -8.73
C MET A 28 -11.33 -1.85 -7.84
N GLN A 29 -10.95 -0.97 -6.92
CA GLN A 29 -11.89 -0.24 -6.07
C GLN A 29 -12.86 0.60 -6.92
N TYR A 30 -12.34 1.35 -7.89
CA TYR A 30 -13.17 2.17 -8.76
C TYR A 30 -13.99 1.30 -9.74
N GLY A 31 -13.37 0.32 -10.37
CA GLY A 31 -14.04 -0.54 -11.37
C GLY A 31 -15.21 -1.33 -10.80
N VAL A 32 -15.09 -1.84 -9.57
CA VAL A 32 -16.12 -2.67 -8.92
C VAL A 32 -17.09 -1.84 -8.09
N ALA A 33 -16.58 -0.97 -7.24
CA ALA A 33 -17.39 -0.26 -6.24
C ALA A 33 -17.77 1.18 -6.65
N ARG A 34 -17.15 1.74 -7.69
CA ARG A 34 -17.27 3.15 -8.09
C ARG A 34 -16.90 4.12 -6.97
N ILE A 35 -15.93 3.72 -6.15
CA ILE A 35 -15.41 4.49 -5.03
C ILE A 35 -14.05 5.07 -5.40
N LEU A 36 -13.95 6.40 -5.42
CA LEU A 36 -12.66 7.10 -5.52
C LEU A 36 -12.06 7.25 -4.11
N ASN A 37 -11.34 6.22 -3.67
CA ASN A 37 -10.79 6.18 -2.33
C ASN A 37 -9.40 6.82 -2.26
N ILE A 38 -9.34 8.11 -1.97
CA ILE A 38 -8.08 8.85 -1.79
C ILE A 38 -7.30 8.35 -0.56
N ALA A 39 -7.99 7.77 0.45
CA ALA A 39 -7.34 7.19 1.62
C ALA A 39 -6.62 5.85 1.34
N HIS A 40 -6.57 5.39 0.07
CA HIS A 40 -5.91 4.13 -0.29
C HIS A 40 -4.43 4.09 0.17
N GLY A 41 -3.71 5.19 0.02
CA GLY A 41 -2.33 5.33 0.50
C GLY A 41 -2.19 5.16 2.01
N GLU A 42 -3.17 5.62 2.80
CA GLU A 42 -3.15 5.51 4.26
C GLU A 42 -3.31 4.05 4.73
N PHE A 43 -4.09 3.25 4.02
CA PHE A 43 -4.17 1.81 4.30
C PHE A 43 -2.83 1.11 4.04
N ILE A 44 -2.11 1.51 2.98
CA ILE A 44 -0.76 1.01 2.71
C ILE A 44 0.19 1.42 3.84
N MET A 45 0.13 2.67 4.29
CA MET A 45 0.91 3.19 5.41
C MET A 45 0.64 2.38 6.69
N VAL A 46 -0.61 2.11 7.04
CA VAL A 46 -0.97 1.30 8.22
C VAL A 46 -0.38 -0.10 8.11
N GLY A 47 -0.44 -0.73 6.93
CA GLY A 47 0.18 -2.03 6.67
C GLY A 47 1.70 -2.01 6.88
N ALA A 48 2.37 -0.94 6.45
CA ALA A 48 3.79 -0.74 6.65
C ALA A 48 4.14 -0.58 8.15
N PHE A 49 3.36 0.19 8.91
CA PHE A 49 3.55 0.34 10.36
C PHE A 49 3.32 -0.97 11.13
N ILE A 50 2.31 -1.73 10.78
CA ILE A 50 2.07 -3.06 11.39
C ILE A 50 3.26 -3.98 11.12
N THR A 51 3.75 -4.03 9.88
CA THR A 51 4.91 -4.84 9.51
C THR A 51 6.16 -4.39 10.26
N TRP A 52 6.40 -3.08 10.35
CA TRP A 52 7.50 -2.50 11.12
C TRP A 52 7.43 -2.89 12.60
N MET A 53 6.27 -2.76 13.21
CA MET A 53 6.06 -3.09 14.63
C MET A 53 6.29 -4.58 14.90
N LEU A 54 5.77 -5.46 14.05
CA LEU A 54 5.95 -6.92 14.17
C LEU A 54 7.42 -7.32 13.98
N PHE A 55 8.12 -6.69 13.04
CA PHE A 55 9.55 -6.95 12.82
C PHE A 55 10.41 -6.44 13.98
N THR A 56 10.16 -5.23 14.47
CA THR A 56 10.99 -4.59 15.49
C THR A 56 10.76 -5.19 16.88
N ASN A 57 9.50 -5.48 17.25
CA ASN A 57 9.17 -5.93 18.60
C ASN A 57 9.20 -7.47 18.75
N HIS A 58 8.86 -8.19 17.67
CA HIS A 58 8.70 -9.65 17.72
C HIS A 58 9.69 -10.40 16.82
N LEU A 59 10.58 -9.69 16.11
CA LEU A 59 11.53 -10.24 15.13
C LEU A 59 10.87 -11.14 14.07
N LEU A 60 9.57 -10.93 13.83
CA LEU A 60 8.85 -11.66 12.80
C LEU A 60 9.32 -11.25 11.42
N ASN A 61 9.60 -12.24 10.59
CA ASN A 61 9.97 -11.97 9.19
C ASN A 61 8.84 -11.16 8.51
N PRO A 62 9.15 -10.04 7.81
CA PRO A 62 8.17 -9.21 7.10
C PRO A 62 7.27 -9.97 6.14
N LEU A 63 7.72 -11.09 5.57
CA LEU A 63 6.90 -11.94 4.72
C LEU A 63 5.77 -12.64 5.51
N TYR A 64 6.01 -13.03 6.77
CA TYR A 64 4.97 -13.59 7.64
C TYR A 64 4.05 -12.51 8.21
N SER A 65 4.54 -11.28 8.38
CA SER A 65 3.69 -10.17 8.81
C SER A 65 2.58 -9.84 7.80
N LEU A 66 2.75 -10.21 6.53
CA LEU A 66 1.71 -10.10 5.51
C LEU A 66 0.46 -10.93 5.87
N ALA A 67 0.66 -12.12 6.46
CA ALA A 67 -0.44 -12.99 6.90
C ALA A 67 -1.24 -12.39 8.07
N ILE A 68 -0.68 -11.43 8.80
CA ILE A 68 -1.36 -10.71 9.90
C ILE A 68 -1.91 -9.38 9.38
N ALA A 69 -1.08 -8.58 8.72
CA ALA A 69 -1.45 -7.26 8.20
C ALA A 69 -2.54 -7.35 7.13
N GLY A 70 -2.50 -8.35 6.25
CA GLY A 70 -3.49 -8.55 5.19
C GLY A 70 -4.92 -8.72 5.72
N PRO A 71 -5.20 -9.75 6.55
CA PRO A 71 -6.52 -9.94 7.15
C PRO A 71 -6.98 -8.76 8.02
N PHE A 72 -6.07 -8.12 8.75
CA PHE A 72 -6.38 -6.96 9.57
C PHE A 72 -6.84 -5.77 8.71
N LEU A 73 -6.09 -5.43 7.65
CA LEU A 73 -6.46 -4.36 6.72
C LEU A 73 -7.73 -4.71 5.94
N PHE A 74 -7.91 -5.97 5.57
CA PHE A 74 -9.14 -6.44 4.94
C PHE A 74 -10.34 -6.21 5.86
N PHE A 75 -10.23 -6.54 7.14
CA PHE A 75 -11.30 -6.32 8.11
C PHE A 75 -11.62 -4.84 8.28
N ILE A 76 -10.61 -3.98 8.43
CA ILE A 76 -10.83 -2.52 8.50
C ILE A 76 -11.48 -2.01 7.21
N GLY A 77 -10.98 -2.41 6.06
CA GLY A 77 -11.56 -2.04 4.76
C GLY A 77 -13.02 -2.49 4.62
N TYR A 78 -13.34 -3.71 5.08
CA TYR A 78 -14.71 -4.23 5.09
C TYR A 78 -15.62 -3.39 6.01
N VAL A 79 -15.17 -3.04 7.21
CA VAL A 79 -15.92 -2.20 8.16
C VAL A 79 -16.17 -0.81 7.55
N VAL A 80 -15.14 -0.17 7.02
CA VAL A 80 -15.25 1.12 6.34
C VAL A 80 -16.20 1.05 5.16
N HIS A 81 -16.09 0.03 4.32
CA HIS A 81 -16.99 -0.15 3.19
C HIS A 81 -18.44 -0.37 3.67
N ARG A 82 -18.65 -1.28 4.62
CA ARG A 82 -20.00 -1.67 5.09
C ARG A 82 -20.74 -0.52 5.77
N PHE A 83 -20.05 0.24 6.62
CA PHE A 83 -20.73 1.24 7.45
C PHE A 83 -20.68 2.65 6.84
N LEU A 84 -19.68 2.98 6.06
CA LEU A 84 -19.51 4.32 5.50
C LEU A 84 -19.91 4.35 4.02
N PHE A 85 -19.19 3.65 3.14
CA PHE A 85 -19.42 3.74 1.70
C PHE A 85 -20.78 3.15 1.27
N LYS A 86 -21.19 2.02 1.85
CA LYS A 86 -22.51 1.45 1.55
C LYS A 86 -23.62 2.38 1.99
N THR A 87 -23.56 2.91 3.21
CA THR A 87 -24.55 3.87 3.71
C THR A 87 -24.60 5.13 2.85
N LEU A 88 -23.43 5.63 2.41
CA LEU A 88 -23.34 6.76 1.51
C LEU A 88 -24.00 6.45 0.16
N LYS A 89 -23.76 5.27 -0.39
CA LYS A 89 -24.35 4.81 -1.65
C LYS A 89 -25.87 4.74 -1.56
N ASP A 90 -26.38 4.15 -0.48
CA ASP A 90 -27.84 3.97 -0.26
C ASP A 90 -28.57 5.31 -0.07
N ARG A 91 -27.85 6.37 0.34
CA ARG A 91 -28.39 7.73 0.54
C ARG A 91 -28.13 8.68 -0.63
N SER A 92 -27.35 8.29 -1.60
CA SER A 92 -26.98 9.17 -2.73
C SER A 92 -28.09 9.14 -3.78
N PRO A 93 -28.53 10.31 -4.29
CA PRO A 93 -29.63 10.40 -5.25
C PRO A 93 -29.26 9.90 -6.64
N SER A 94 -27.96 9.84 -6.98
CA SER A 94 -27.46 9.38 -8.27
C SER A 94 -26.03 8.83 -8.15
N LEU A 95 -25.59 8.05 -9.14
CA LEU A 95 -24.24 7.53 -9.20
C LEU A 95 -23.16 8.63 -9.23
N PRO A 96 -23.29 9.70 -10.05
CA PRO A 96 -22.31 10.79 -10.00
C PRO A 96 -22.26 11.52 -8.66
N ALA A 97 -23.39 11.67 -7.96
CA ALA A 97 -23.43 12.24 -6.62
C ALA A 97 -22.72 11.31 -5.61
N PHE A 98 -22.90 10.00 -5.73
CA PHE A 98 -22.17 9.03 -4.93
C PHE A 98 -20.66 9.08 -5.17
N GLU A 99 -20.22 9.11 -6.44
CA GLU A 99 -18.79 9.20 -6.78
C GLU A 99 -18.16 10.47 -6.18
N GLY A 100 -18.80 11.64 -6.34
CA GLY A 100 -18.32 12.89 -5.77
C GLY A 100 -18.27 12.88 -4.23
N ASN A 101 -19.33 12.41 -3.58
CA ASN A 101 -19.39 12.31 -2.13
C ASN A 101 -18.43 11.24 -1.57
N SER A 102 -18.10 10.20 -2.34
CA SER A 102 -17.11 9.19 -1.95
C SER A 102 -15.71 9.77 -1.81
N ILE A 103 -15.34 10.75 -2.63
CA ILE A 103 -14.07 11.48 -2.52
C ILE A 103 -14.02 12.24 -1.19
N LEU A 104 -15.09 12.97 -0.86
CA LEU A 104 -15.16 13.75 0.37
C LEU A 104 -15.11 12.85 1.62
N LEU A 105 -15.83 11.73 1.59
CA LEU A 105 -15.77 10.71 2.65
C LEU A 105 -14.36 10.13 2.79
N ALA A 106 -13.70 9.81 1.67
CA ALA A 106 -12.34 9.29 1.66
C ALA A 106 -11.33 10.28 2.24
N PHE A 107 -11.48 11.59 2.00
CA PHE A 107 -10.70 12.62 2.67
C PHE A 107 -10.86 12.58 4.18
N GLY A 108 -12.09 12.48 4.68
CA GLY A 108 -12.35 12.33 6.12
C GLY A 108 -11.65 11.11 6.71
N ILE A 109 -11.74 9.96 6.02
CA ILE A 109 -11.07 8.71 6.44
C ILE A 109 -9.54 8.89 6.45
N MET A 110 -8.99 9.54 5.43
CA MET A 110 -7.56 9.85 5.33
C MET A 110 -7.07 10.61 6.57
N PHE A 111 -7.73 11.72 6.93
CA PHE A 111 -7.34 12.50 8.11
C PHE A 111 -7.48 11.71 9.43
N ILE A 112 -8.52 10.89 9.56
CA ILE A 112 -8.69 10.03 10.74
C ILE A 112 -7.54 9.04 10.85
N ILE A 113 -7.19 8.34 9.76
CA ILE A 113 -6.10 7.36 9.77
C ILE A 113 -4.76 8.04 10.07
N GLN A 114 -4.46 9.18 9.43
CA GLN A 114 -3.24 9.95 9.70
C GLN A 114 -3.13 10.38 11.16
N SER A 115 -4.20 10.93 11.71
CA SER A 115 -4.24 11.37 13.11
C SER A 115 -4.05 10.20 14.07
N LEU A 116 -4.71 9.07 13.82
CA LEU A 116 -4.54 7.85 14.62
C LEU A 116 -3.11 7.31 14.51
N ALA A 117 -2.54 7.30 13.31
CA ALA A 117 -1.16 6.88 13.11
C ALA A 117 -0.17 7.75 13.89
N MET A 118 -0.34 9.07 13.89
CA MET A 118 0.49 9.99 14.67
C MET A 118 0.36 9.75 16.18
N VAL A 119 -0.84 9.46 16.66
CA VAL A 119 -1.06 9.18 18.09
C VAL A 119 -0.45 7.86 18.52
N ILE A 120 -0.54 6.82 17.67
CA ILE A 120 -0.10 5.45 18.01
C ILE A 120 1.42 5.30 17.81
N TRP A 121 1.98 5.76 16.69
CA TRP A 121 3.38 5.55 16.30
C TRP A 121 4.26 6.80 16.39
N GLY A 122 3.65 7.96 16.66
CA GLY A 122 4.35 9.23 16.72
C GLY A 122 4.65 9.83 15.33
N THR A 123 5.43 10.92 15.34
CA THR A 123 5.79 11.69 14.13
C THR A 123 7.16 11.33 13.56
N GLN A 124 7.88 10.41 14.21
CA GLN A 124 9.21 10.03 13.78
C GLN A 124 9.16 9.07 12.58
N ILE A 125 10.11 9.25 11.65
CA ILE A 125 10.24 8.35 10.51
C ILE A 125 10.68 6.98 11.02
N GLN A 126 9.83 5.99 10.84
CA GLN A 126 10.10 4.61 11.20
C GLN A 126 10.60 3.83 9.97
N GLY A 127 11.56 2.96 10.18
CA GLY A 127 12.11 2.14 9.12
C GLY A 127 12.81 0.90 9.67
N TYR A 128 12.93 -0.11 8.83
CA TYR A 128 13.70 -1.31 9.12
C TYR A 128 14.45 -1.78 7.87
N SER A 129 15.51 -2.53 8.09
CA SER A 129 16.32 -3.09 7.02
C SER A 129 16.13 -4.60 6.97
N PHE A 130 15.40 -5.08 5.96
CA PHE A 130 15.18 -6.50 5.73
C PHE A 130 15.71 -6.89 4.37
N MET A 131 16.48 -7.99 4.28
CA MET A 131 17.13 -8.47 3.05
C MET A 131 17.93 -7.37 2.31
N ALA A 132 18.63 -6.53 3.09
CA ALA A 132 19.42 -5.42 2.54
C ALA A 132 20.75 -5.86 1.91
N TYR A 133 21.00 -7.20 1.81
CA TYR A 133 22.20 -7.70 1.14
C TYR A 133 22.10 -7.44 -0.36
N SER A 134 23.28 -7.15 -0.92
CA SER A 134 23.39 -6.86 -2.34
C SER A 134 23.54 -8.14 -3.14
N VAL A 135 22.68 -8.31 -4.13
CA VAL A 135 22.80 -9.35 -5.17
C VAL A 135 23.53 -8.73 -6.35
N TYR A 136 24.54 -9.41 -6.83
CA TYR A 136 25.33 -8.96 -7.98
C TYR A 136 24.91 -9.75 -9.22
N LEU A 137 24.42 -9.06 -10.24
CA LEU A 137 24.25 -9.59 -11.58
C LEU A 137 25.31 -8.97 -12.49
N GLY A 138 26.45 -9.64 -12.63
CA GLY A 138 27.61 -9.07 -13.31
C GLY A 138 28.15 -7.84 -12.57
N SER A 139 28.21 -6.70 -13.24
CA SER A 139 28.68 -5.42 -12.66
C SER A 139 27.58 -4.59 -12.00
N ILE A 140 26.37 -5.10 -11.91
CA ILE A 140 25.20 -4.37 -11.39
C ILE A 140 24.85 -4.86 -9.98
N ARG A 141 24.63 -3.93 -9.05
CA ARG A 141 24.29 -4.20 -7.65
C ARG A 141 22.82 -3.96 -7.40
N PHE A 142 22.09 -5.00 -6.95
CA PHE A 142 20.68 -4.90 -6.53
C PHE A 142 20.53 -5.22 -5.06
N SER A 143 19.57 -4.59 -4.41
CA SER A 143 19.13 -5.01 -3.09
C SER A 143 18.10 -6.15 -3.24
N ALA A 144 18.30 -7.25 -2.52
CA ALA A 144 17.45 -8.43 -2.63
C ALA A 144 15.97 -8.12 -2.34
N ASN A 145 15.68 -7.20 -1.39
CA ASN A 145 14.32 -6.79 -1.06
C ASN A 145 13.57 -6.18 -2.26
N ARG A 146 14.26 -5.45 -3.14
CA ARG A 146 13.65 -4.86 -4.34
C ARG A 146 13.26 -5.91 -5.37
N LEU A 147 14.06 -6.96 -5.51
CA LEU A 147 13.75 -8.08 -6.42
C LEU A 147 12.54 -8.86 -5.93
N VAL A 148 12.42 -9.08 -4.62
CA VAL A 148 11.24 -9.71 -4.01
C VAL A 148 9.98 -8.88 -4.27
N LEU A 149 10.04 -7.55 -4.08
CA LEU A 149 8.93 -6.65 -4.36
C LEU A 149 8.51 -6.70 -5.85
N LEU A 150 9.47 -6.72 -6.77
CA LEU A 150 9.18 -6.83 -8.20
C LEU A 150 8.51 -8.18 -8.52
N ALA A 151 9.00 -9.28 -7.93
CA ALA A 151 8.39 -10.61 -8.13
C ALA A 151 6.93 -10.64 -7.64
N PHE A 152 6.64 -10.06 -6.47
CA PHE A 152 5.26 -9.91 -5.97
C PHE A 152 4.40 -9.02 -6.87
N ALA A 153 4.94 -7.88 -7.34
CA ALA A 153 4.22 -6.99 -8.23
C ALA A 153 3.84 -7.70 -9.55
N VAL A 154 4.76 -8.42 -10.15
CA VAL A 154 4.52 -9.20 -11.37
C VAL A 154 3.50 -10.31 -11.12
N ALA A 155 3.62 -11.07 -10.02
CA ALA A 155 2.72 -12.18 -9.71
C ALA A 155 1.27 -11.73 -9.42
N ILE A 156 1.06 -10.49 -8.96
CA ILE A 156 -0.29 -9.97 -8.67
C ILE A 156 -0.88 -9.23 -9.87
N CYS A 157 -0.04 -8.62 -10.72
CA CYS A 157 -0.50 -7.86 -11.90
C CYS A 157 -0.73 -8.74 -13.15
N LEU A 158 -0.27 -9.99 -13.17
CA LEU A 158 -0.51 -10.97 -14.24
C LEU A 158 -1.66 -11.90 -13.90
#